data_76c0e924705e42127af01ebcfed625dd
#
_entry.id   76c0e924705e42127af01ebcfed625dd
#
_cell.length_a   1.000
_cell.length_b   1.000
_cell.length_c   1.000
_cell.angle_alpha   90.00
_cell.angle_beta   90.00
_cell.angle_gamma   90.00
#
_symmetry.space_group_name_H-M   'P 1'
#
loop_
_entity.id
_entity.type
_entity.pdbx_description
1 polymer ?
#
loop_
_entity_poly.entity_id
_entity_poly.type
_entity_poly.pdbx_seq_one_letter_code
_entity_poly.pdbx_strand_id
1 'polypeptide(L)'
;MNTQQQFKQAMAECRDIFSKKLHDYGAAWRIMRPSSVTDQIFIKANRIRSLETKGFSMVGEGIYEEFQAIVNYGIVGLIQLELGFAEKEDMDAETAMEHYDRFAQMALELMLRKNHDYDEAWRHTRTSRYTDLILTQLHR
;
A
#
# COMPACT_ATOMS: atom_id res chain seq x y z
N MET A 1 -6.15 21.79 -0.39
CA MET A 1 -5.04 20.95 0.10
C MET A 1 -3.94 20.84 -0.94
N ASN A 2 -2.70 20.92 -0.52
CA ASN A 2 -1.58 20.63 -1.41
C ASN A 2 -1.27 19.12 -1.43
N THR A 3 -0.40 18.71 -2.32
CA THR A 3 -0.04 17.29 -2.50
C THR A 3 0.50 16.65 -1.23
N GLN A 4 1.36 17.36 -0.49
CA GLN A 4 1.93 16.84 0.75
C GLN A 4 0.85 16.56 1.79
N GLN A 5 -0.09 17.48 1.97
CA GLN A 5 -1.20 17.32 2.90
C GLN A 5 -2.11 16.17 2.50
N GLN A 6 -2.42 16.05 1.20
CA GLN A 6 -3.24 14.97 0.67
C GLN A 6 -2.58 13.61 0.87
N PHE A 7 -1.28 13.52 0.63
CA PHE A 7 -0.52 12.29 0.85
C PHE A 7 -0.53 11.90 2.32
N LYS A 8 -0.26 12.85 3.22
CA LYS A 8 -0.27 12.59 4.66
C LYS A 8 -1.62 12.11 5.14
N GLN A 9 -2.71 12.71 4.64
CA GLN A 9 -4.06 12.31 5.01
C GLN A 9 -4.36 10.88 4.53
N ALA A 10 -4.03 10.57 3.29
CA ALA A 10 -4.22 9.23 2.74
C ALA A 10 -3.41 8.18 3.53
N MET A 11 -2.17 8.50 3.86
CA MET A 11 -1.32 7.61 4.66
C MET A 11 -1.84 7.43 6.08
N ALA A 12 -2.40 8.47 6.68
CA ALA A 12 -3.00 8.36 8.01
C ALA A 12 -4.17 7.37 8.01
N GLU A 13 -4.98 7.38 6.98
CA GLU A 13 -6.09 6.42 6.82
C GLU A 13 -5.56 4.99 6.65
N CYS A 14 -4.55 4.80 5.81
CA CYS A 14 -3.91 3.49 5.62
C CYS A 14 -3.29 2.99 6.92
N ARG A 15 -2.62 3.88 7.67
CA ARG A 15 -2.02 3.56 8.96
C ARG A 15 -3.06 3.10 9.98
N ASP A 16 -4.20 3.76 10.00
CA ASP A 16 -5.29 3.40 10.90
C ASP A 16 -5.80 1.98 10.62
N ILE A 17 -5.99 1.65 9.35
CA ILE A 17 -6.38 0.29 8.94
C ILE A 17 -5.33 -0.73 9.36
N PHE A 18 -4.05 -0.43 9.11
CA PHE A 18 -2.94 -1.31 9.47
C PHE A 18 -2.89 -1.55 10.98
N SER A 19 -3.01 -0.47 11.77
CA SER A 19 -2.99 -0.53 13.23
C SER A 19 -4.14 -1.39 13.78
N LYS A 20 -5.33 -1.25 13.22
CA LYS A 20 -6.51 -2.05 13.64
C LYS A 20 -6.29 -3.53 13.34
N LYS A 21 -5.79 -3.86 12.16
CA LYS A 21 -5.50 -5.26 11.79
C LYS A 21 -4.40 -5.83 12.67
N LEU A 22 -3.40 -5.02 13.00
CA LEU A 22 -2.33 -5.41 13.89
C LEU A 22 -2.84 -5.74 15.29
N HIS A 23 -3.79 -4.94 15.78
CA HIS A 23 -4.47 -5.20 17.06
C HIS A 23 -5.24 -6.52 17.03
N ASP A 24 -5.94 -6.79 15.93
CA ASP A 24 -6.82 -7.97 15.83
C ASP A 24 -6.05 -9.26 15.53
N TYR A 25 -5.01 -9.19 14.71
CA TYR A 25 -4.31 -10.37 14.17
C TYR A 25 -2.83 -10.43 14.52
N GLY A 26 -2.30 -9.40 15.20
CA GLY A 26 -0.86 -9.31 15.43
C GLY A 26 -0.09 -9.11 14.12
N ALA A 27 1.22 -9.29 14.20
CA ALA A 27 2.10 -9.17 13.03
C ALA A 27 2.19 -10.50 12.27
N ALA A 28 1.04 -11.09 11.95
CA ALA A 28 0.97 -12.38 11.26
C ALA A 28 1.65 -12.37 9.88
N TRP A 29 1.68 -11.19 9.24
CA TRP A 29 2.34 -11.02 7.95
C TRP A 29 3.86 -11.24 7.99
N ARG A 30 4.45 -11.33 9.18
CA ARG A 30 5.89 -11.60 9.32
C ARG A 30 6.30 -12.94 8.68
N ILE A 31 5.38 -13.88 8.54
CA ILE A 31 5.67 -15.17 7.91
C ILE A 31 5.65 -15.10 6.38
N MET A 32 5.17 -14.01 5.80
CA MET A 32 5.04 -13.90 4.35
C MET A 32 6.40 -13.67 3.69
N ARG A 33 6.66 -14.44 2.64
CA ARG A 33 7.79 -14.19 1.75
C ARG A 33 7.50 -12.94 0.92
N PRO A 34 8.53 -12.18 0.48
CA PRO A 34 8.31 -11.04 -0.40
C PRO A 34 7.48 -11.38 -1.64
N SER A 35 7.68 -12.56 -2.24
CA SER A 35 6.89 -13.03 -3.38
C SER A 35 5.41 -13.16 -3.04
N SER A 36 5.09 -13.63 -1.84
CA SER A 36 3.69 -13.76 -1.38
C SER A 36 3.05 -12.38 -1.19
N VAL A 37 3.80 -11.40 -0.69
CA VAL A 37 3.33 -10.03 -0.58
C VAL A 37 3.03 -9.45 -1.96
N THR A 38 3.93 -9.67 -2.92
CA THR A 38 3.73 -9.25 -4.32
C THR A 38 2.46 -9.86 -4.90
N ASP A 39 2.20 -11.14 -4.62
CA ASP A 39 0.99 -11.82 -5.07
C ASP A 39 -0.27 -11.16 -4.51
N GLN A 40 -0.25 -10.76 -3.23
CA GLN A 40 -1.39 -10.05 -2.63
C GLN A 40 -1.65 -8.71 -3.33
N ILE A 41 -0.60 -7.97 -3.64
CA ILE A 41 -0.73 -6.71 -4.37
C ILE A 41 -1.30 -6.96 -5.77
N PHE A 42 -0.82 -8.00 -6.44
CA PHE A 42 -1.31 -8.39 -7.76
C PHE A 42 -2.81 -8.72 -7.74
N ILE A 43 -3.24 -9.49 -6.75
CA ILE A 43 -4.66 -9.83 -6.56
C ILE A 43 -5.51 -8.56 -6.39
N LYS A 44 -5.05 -7.64 -5.55
CA LYS A 44 -5.77 -6.38 -5.31
C LYS A 44 -5.82 -5.50 -6.57
N ALA A 45 -4.72 -5.40 -7.29
CA ALA A 45 -4.67 -4.61 -8.52
C ALA A 45 -5.60 -5.19 -9.59
N ASN A 46 -5.64 -6.51 -9.75
CA ASN A 46 -6.55 -7.17 -10.68
C ASN A 46 -8.01 -6.97 -10.29
N ARG A 47 -8.30 -6.98 -8.98
CA ARG A 47 -9.64 -6.69 -8.49
C ARG A 47 -10.07 -5.28 -8.85
N ILE A 48 -9.19 -4.30 -8.68
CA ILE A 48 -9.46 -2.91 -9.07
C ILE A 48 -9.76 -2.84 -10.57
N ARG A 49 -8.92 -3.47 -11.41
CA ARG A 49 -9.14 -3.51 -12.85
C ARG A 49 -10.49 -4.10 -13.21
N SER A 50 -10.87 -5.19 -12.54
CA SER A 50 -12.16 -5.84 -12.77
C SER A 50 -13.33 -4.91 -12.42
N LEU A 51 -13.24 -4.22 -11.26
CA LEU A 51 -14.27 -3.28 -10.83
C LEU A 51 -14.36 -2.07 -11.78
N GLU A 52 -13.23 -1.56 -12.24
CA GLU A 52 -13.18 -0.45 -13.20
C GLU A 52 -13.83 -0.84 -14.53
N THR A 53 -13.56 -2.06 -14.99
CA THR A 53 -14.14 -2.58 -16.23
C THR A 53 -15.65 -2.74 -16.12
N LYS A 54 -16.16 -3.19 -14.98
CA LYS A 54 -17.59 -3.34 -14.72
C LYS A 54 -18.30 -2.02 -14.45
N GLY A 55 -17.55 -0.97 -14.12
CA GLY A 55 -18.08 0.36 -13.88
C GLY A 55 -18.70 0.58 -12.52
N PHE A 56 -18.81 -0.45 -11.67
CA PHE A 56 -19.35 -0.30 -10.31
C PHE A 56 -18.95 -1.49 -9.43
N SER A 57 -19.10 -1.28 -8.10
CA SER A 57 -18.92 -2.34 -7.12
C SER A 57 -20.26 -2.72 -6.52
N MET A 58 -20.58 -4.01 -6.53
CA MET A 58 -21.83 -4.56 -5.97
C MET A 58 -21.85 -4.49 -4.43
N VAL A 59 -20.70 -4.45 -3.78
CA VAL A 59 -20.61 -4.49 -2.32
C VAL A 59 -20.39 -3.11 -1.70
N GLY A 60 -20.37 -2.05 -2.48
CA GLY A 60 -20.16 -0.69 -1.99
C GLY A 60 -18.75 -0.41 -1.46
N GLU A 61 -17.98 -1.44 -1.27
CA GLU A 61 -16.55 -1.34 -0.95
C GLU A 61 -15.82 -1.38 -2.26
N GLY A 62 -14.97 -0.48 -2.46
CA GLY A 62 -14.52 -0.40 -3.77
C GLY A 62 -13.05 -0.29 -3.94
N ILE A 63 -12.79 0.40 -5.00
CA ILE A 63 -11.47 0.67 -5.51
C ILE A 63 -10.61 1.35 -4.45
N TYR A 64 -11.19 2.25 -3.65
CA TYR A 64 -10.47 3.01 -2.64
C TYR A 64 -9.82 2.09 -1.59
N GLU A 65 -10.61 1.16 -1.05
CA GLU A 65 -10.13 0.21 -0.03
C GLU A 65 -9.09 -0.74 -0.60
N GLU A 66 -9.22 -1.11 -1.86
CA GLU A 66 -8.22 -1.96 -2.52
C GLU A 66 -6.90 -1.22 -2.71
N PHE A 67 -6.93 0.06 -3.06
CA PHE A 67 -5.71 0.88 -3.12
C PHE A 67 -5.05 1.02 -1.74
N GLN A 68 -5.84 1.19 -0.69
CA GLN A 68 -5.30 1.25 0.68
C GLN A 68 -4.61 -0.08 1.05
N ALA A 69 -5.20 -1.20 0.68
CA ALA A 69 -4.60 -2.51 0.90
C ALA A 69 -3.28 -2.64 0.14
N ILE A 70 -3.21 -2.16 -1.10
CA ILE A 70 -1.97 -2.16 -1.89
C ILE A 70 -0.87 -1.37 -1.18
N VAL A 71 -1.20 -0.19 -0.66
CA VAL A 71 -0.25 0.64 0.09
C VAL A 71 0.30 -0.13 1.29
N ASN A 72 -0.58 -0.73 2.08
CA ASN A 72 -0.18 -1.44 3.29
C ASN A 72 0.65 -2.70 2.97
N TYR A 73 0.27 -3.47 1.96
CA TYR A 73 1.09 -4.60 1.52
C TYR A 73 2.43 -4.15 0.96
N GLY A 74 2.48 -2.99 0.29
CA GLY A 74 3.74 -2.42 -0.17
C GLY A 74 4.69 -2.14 0.99
N ILE A 75 4.18 -1.56 2.07
CA ILE A 75 4.97 -1.30 3.28
C ILE A 75 5.40 -2.61 3.94
N VAL A 76 4.48 -3.58 4.07
CA VAL A 76 4.83 -4.91 4.58
C VAL A 76 5.93 -5.54 3.73
N GLY A 77 5.84 -5.40 2.41
CA GLY A 77 6.86 -5.91 1.50
C GLY A 77 8.24 -5.31 1.76
N LEU A 78 8.29 -4.01 2.01
CA LEU A 78 9.55 -3.32 2.33
C LEU A 78 10.13 -3.82 3.66
N ILE A 79 9.28 -4.04 4.67
CA ILE A 79 9.70 -4.59 5.94
C ILE A 79 10.29 -6.00 5.74
N GLN A 80 9.59 -6.84 4.98
CA GLN A 80 10.03 -8.21 4.74
C GLN A 80 11.32 -8.29 3.91
N LEU A 81 11.52 -7.36 2.99
CA LEU A 81 12.78 -7.28 2.24
C LEU A 81 13.95 -6.90 3.15
N GLU A 82 13.71 -6.05 4.14
CA GLU A 82 14.77 -5.64 5.07
C GLU A 82 15.08 -6.71 6.11
N LEU A 83 14.04 -7.29 6.72
CA LEU A 83 14.20 -8.20 7.86
C LEU A 83 14.25 -9.68 7.46
N GLY A 84 13.82 -10.02 6.26
CA GLY A 84 13.56 -11.40 5.88
C GLY A 84 12.24 -11.87 6.49
N PHE A 85 11.71 -12.98 6.00
CA PHE A 85 10.48 -13.55 6.57
C PHE A 85 10.84 -14.41 7.79
N ALA A 86 9.88 -14.55 8.71
CA ALA A 86 10.03 -15.32 9.93
C ALA A 86 9.21 -16.60 9.85
N GLU A 87 9.51 -17.58 10.71
CA GLU A 87 8.73 -18.81 10.78
C GLU A 87 7.42 -18.61 11.53
N LYS A 88 7.36 -17.60 12.38
CA LYS A 88 6.17 -17.24 13.15
C LYS A 88 6.18 -15.76 13.44
N GLU A 89 5.06 -15.26 13.95
CA GLU A 89 4.99 -13.88 14.44
C GLU A 89 6.08 -13.64 15.49
N ASP A 90 6.91 -12.65 15.27
CA ASP A 90 8.12 -12.40 16.07
C ASP A 90 8.27 -10.96 16.54
N MET A 91 7.21 -10.13 16.44
CA MET A 91 7.29 -8.76 16.94
C MET A 91 5.94 -8.31 17.49
N ASP A 92 6.00 -7.40 18.44
CA ASP A 92 4.81 -6.79 19.00
C ASP A 92 4.27 -5.66 18.11
N ALA A 93 3.08 -5.16 18.48
CA ALA A 93 2.42 -4.13 17.73
C ALA A 93 3.22 -2.83 17.67
N GLU A 94 3.87 -2.46 18.77
CA GLU A 94 4.66 -1.23 18.83
C GLU A 94 5.84 -1.29 17.86
N THR A 95 6.58 -2.40 17.85
CA THR A 95 7.71 -2.59 16.94
C THR A 95 7.24 -2.60 15.48
N ALA A 96 6.13 -3.29 15.19
CA ALA A 96 5.56 -3.32 13.85
C ALA A 96 5.19 -1.91 13.36
N MET A 97 4.59 -1.10 14.23
CA MET A 97 4.22 0.28 13.89
C MET A 97 5.45 1.17 13.67
N GLU A 98 6.53 0.95 14.42
CA GLU A 98 7.78 1.67 14.19
C GLU A 98 8.34 1.40 12.79
N HIS A 99 8.34 0.14 12.37
CA HIS A 99 8.76 -0.21 11.01
C HIS A 99 7.83 0.39 9.96
N TYR A 100 6.52 0.31 10.18
CA TYR A 100 5.54 0.90 9.28
C TYR A 100 5.80 2.40 9.10
N ASP A 101 5.94 3.12 10.20
CA ASP A 101 6.10 4.57 10.18
C ASP A 101 7.40 4.98 9.49
N ARG A 102 8.47 4.21 9.68
CA ARG A 102 9.75 4.48 9.03
C ARG A 102 9.64 4.37 7.52
N PHE A 103 9.02 3.32 7.01
CA PHE A 103 8.85 3.15 5.57
C PHE A 103 7.82 4.12 4.99
N ALA A 104 6.77 4.45 5.74
CA ALA A 104 5.81 5.47 5.33
C ALA A 104 6.49 6.84 5.18
N GLN A 105 7.41 7.19 6.09
CA GLN A 105 8.18 8.42 6.00
C GLN A 105 9.11 8.42 4.78
N MET A 106 9.76 7.31 4.50
CA MET A 106 10.58 7.16 3.30
C MET A 106 9.76 7.34 2.03
N ALA A 107 8.55 6.79 2.00
CA ALA A 107 7.63 6.95 0.87
C ALA A 107 7.22 8.41 0.68
N LEU A 108 6.93 9.12 1.77
CA LEU A 108 6.61 10.54 1.71
C LEU A 108 7.77 11.35 1.12
N GLU A 109 8.99 11.12 1.60
CA GLU A 109 10.17 11.82 1.10
C GLU A 109 10.41 11.56 -0.39
N LEU A 110 10.25 10.31 -0.81
CA LEU A 110 10.38 9.95 -2.22
C LEU A 110 9.29 10.63 -3.07
N MET A 111 8.05 10.61 -2.58
CA MET A 111 6.94 11.25 -3.27
C MET A 111 7.19 12.75 -3.45
N LEU A 112 7.65 13.44 -2.39
CA LEU A 112 7.92 14.87 -2.46
C LEU A 112 8.99 15.19 -3.50
N ARG A 113 10.06 14.40 -3.57
CA ARG A 113 11.12 14.58 -4.59
C ARG A 113 10.58 14.38 -6.00
N LYS A 114 9.82 13.30 -6.21
CA LYS A 114 9.24 13.00 -7.53
C LYS A 114 8.20 14.04 -7.94
N ASN A 115 7.38 14.48 -7.01
CA ASN A 115 6.38 15.50 -7.30
C ASN A 115 7.03 16.83 -7.69
N HIS A 116 8.13 17.19 -7.04
CA HIS A 116 8.89 18.37 -7.40
C HIS A 116 9.40 18.25 -8.85
N ASP A 117 9.94 17.09 -9.23
CA ASP A 117 10.51 16.87 -10.55
C ASP A 117 9.45 16.85 -11.66
N TYR A 118 8.26 16.32 -11.35
CA TYR A 118 7.17 16.14 -12.34
C TYR A 118 6.07 17.18 -12.26
N ASP A 119 6.22 18.19 -11.40
CA ASP A 119 5.33 19.36 -11.31
C ASP A 119 3.83 19.01 -11.23
N GLU A 120 3.47 18.19 -10.23
CA GLU A 120 2.08 17.81 -9.97
C GLU A 120 1.41 17.03 -11.12
N ALA A 121 2.20 16.39 -11.98
CA ALA A 121 1.67 15.65 -13.14
C ALA A 121 0.63 14.59 -12.76
N TRP A 122 0.72 14.03 -11.55
CA TRP A 122 -0.20 12.99 -11.07
C TRP A 122 -1.66 13.45 -11.07
N ARG A 123 -1.92 14.75 -10.92
CA ARG A 123 -3.27 15.29 -10.82
C ARG A 123 -4.07 15.15 -12.11
N HIS A 124 -3.38 14.97 -13.23
CA HIS A 124 -4.00 14.84 -14.55
C HIS A 124 -4.11 13.40 -15.02
N THR A 125 -3.73 12.45 -14.18
CA THR A 125 -3.71 11.04 -14.53
C THR A 125 -5.01 10.37 -14.09
N ARG A 126 -5.64 9.61 -14.99
CA ARG A 126 -6.84 8.83 -14.67
C ARG A 126 -6.50 7.72 -13.69
N THR A 127 -7.45 7.37 -12.81
CA THR A 127 -7.29 6.29 -11.83
C THR A 127 -6.95 4.96 -12.49
N SER A 128 -7.60 4.62 -13.60
CA SER A 128 -7.34 3.37 -14.33
C SER A 128 -5.89 3.28 -14.83
N ARG A 129 -5.27 4.40 -15.14
CA ARG A 129 -3.86 4.41 -15.55
C ARG A 129 -2.94 4.03 -14.39
N TYR A 130 -3.27 4.43 -13.16
CA TYR A 130 -2.49 4.00 -11.98
C TYR A 130 -2.57 2.49 -11.80
N THR A 131 -3.74 1.90 -11.99
CA THR A 131 -3.92 0.46 -11.92
C THR A 131 -3.03 -0.24 -12.95
N ASP A 132 -3.00 0.26 -14.18
CA ASP A 132 -2.15 -0.29 -15.24
C ASP A 132 -0.67 -0.16 -14.92
N LEU A 133 -0.25 0.97 -14.35
CA LEU A 133 1.14 1.17 -13.95
C LEU A 133 1.56 0.21 -12.83
N ILE A 134 0.69 -0.01 -11.84
CA ILE A 134 0.95 -0.97 -10.76
C ILE A 134 1.12 -2.37 -11.33
N LEU A 135 0.21 -2.80 -12.20
CA LEU A 135 0.28 -4.13 -12.82
C LEU A 135 1.55 -4.28 -13.66
N THR A 136 1.95 -3.23 -14.39
CA THR A 136 3.18 -3.22 -15.15
C THR A 136 4.40 -3.40 -14.26
N GLN A 137 4.46 -2.70 -13.14
CA GLN A 137 5.58 -2.83 -12.19
C GLN A 137 5.62 -4.24 -11.57
N LEU A 138 4.47 -4.82 -11.27
CA LEU A 138 4.40 -6.17 -10.70
C LEU A 138 4.91 -7.25 -11.66
N HIS A 139 4.79 -7.03 -12.96
CA HIS A 139 5.27 -7.98 -13.99
C HIS A 139 6.76 -7.87 -14.29
N ARG A 140 7.43 -6.87 -13.75
CA ARG A 140 8.87 -6.76 -13.87
C ARG A 140 9.58 -7.74 -12.97
#